data_9811369905667143d1e654d1945ef0ff
#
_entry.id   9811369905667143d1e654d1945ef0ff
#
_cell.length_a   1.000
_cell.length_b   1.000
_cell.length_c   1.000
_cell.angle_alpha   90.00
_cell.angle_beta   90.00
_cell.angle_gamma   90.00
#
_symmetry.space_group_name_H-M   'P 1'
#
loop_
_entity.id
_entity.type
_entity.pdbx_description
1 polymer ?
#
loop_
_entity_poly.entity_id
_entity_poly.type
_entity_poly.pdbx_seq_one_letter_code
_entity_poly.pdbx_strand_id
1 'polypeptide(L)'
;MYQAIIFSSAAVISALVLLLCRKHENCRHNILKALTVIFCTVGFVRFFLSDSITYIINGGWFEGVRYEQTDFFNVILRWGYYTNYAVLTTAVFTKNRFFRNMAGYFSLPFSILSAVYYEDFMKYFLDPTGKGYHLTPEFRYAFFAAELALAIMIPIILHVGDRHVFNFKDAKEWVAYFLGVPAVLLVMTPVYATPSFLGTNNLAPQWFSPYHLIWIGATFVIALIIYYIFRFQSFEVRHSVCLFFVLVLFFHYNSLYLMGLTLKRLPFQLCNFAAYTFLAAFILKSKKLFHYGFIANIVGTMFAILVPDFGIGYTGFWNMHFLFEHSLVLIVPAICMGLQIFPRLSKRSMGYYFVGFSIYITFCYILGTIER
;
A
#
# COMPACT_ATOMS: atom_id res chain seq x y z
N MET A 1 -16.20 -5.97 -23.79
CA MET A 1 -16.27 -7.37 -23.29
C MET A 1 -15.83 -7.48 -21.82
N TYR A 2 -14.65 -7.04 -21.43
CA TYR A 2 -14.14 -7.16 -20.05
C TYR A 2 -15.01 -6.48 -18.99
N GLN A 3 -15.57 -5.30 -19.28
CA GLN A 3 -16.49 -4.60 -18.37
C GLN A 3 -17.71 -5.47 -18.00
N ALA A 4 -18.33 -6.12 -19.01
CA ALA A 4 -19.45 -7.01 -18.75
C ALA A 4 -19.06 -8.21 -17.88
N ILE A 5 -17.87 -8.77 -18.09
CA ILE A 5 -17.32 -9.87 -17.27
C ILE A 5 -17.08 -9.39 -15.84
N ILE A 6 -16.50 -8.21 -15.65
CA ILE A 6 -16.24 -7.64 -14.33
C ILE A 6 -17.53 -7.49 -13.53
N PHE A 7 -18.53 -6.81 -14.10
CA PHE A 7 -19.79 -6.54 -13.40
C PHE A 7 -20.63 -7.79 -13.19
N SER A 8 -20.73 -8.67 -14.19
CA SER A 8 -21.50 -9.91 -14.05
C SER A 8 -20.87 -10.86 -13.05
N SER A 9 -19.56 -11.06 -13.09
CA SER A 9 -18.88 -11.90 -12.10
C SER A 9 -18.99 -11.31 -10.69
N ALA A 10 -18.80 -10.01 -10.53
CA ALA A 10 -18.94 -9.35 -9.25
C ALA A 10 -20.37 -9.49 -8.68
N ALA A 11 -21.40 -9.29 -9.51
CA ALA A 11 -22.79 -9.42 -9.08
C ALA A 11 -23.14 -10.87 -8.72
N VAL A 12 -22.83 -11.82 -9.61
CA VAL A 12 -23.19 -13.24 -9.42
C VAL A 12 -22.49 -13.83 -8.20
N ILE A 13 -21.17 -13.64 -8.10
CA ILE A 13 -20.40 -14.23 -6.98
C ILE A 13 -20.80 -13.57 -5.66
N SER A 14 -21.02 -12.24 -5.62
CA SER A 14 -21.50 -11.57 -4.42
C SER A 14 -22.86 -12.10 -3.98
N ALA A 15 -23.81 -12.25 -4.93
CA ALA A 15 -25.13 -12.79 -4.65
C ALA A 15 -25.04 -14.24 -4.12
N LEU A 16 -24.24 -15.10 -4.74
CA LEU A 16 -24.02 -16.47 -4.30
C LEU A 16 -23.46 -16.52 -2.87
N VAL A 17 -22.43 -15.74 -2.57
CA VAL A 17 -21.81 -15.69 -1.22
C VAL A 17 -22.87 -15.22 -0.19
N LEU A 18 -23.60 -14.16 -0.49
CA LEU A 18 -24.64 -13.64 0.41
C LEU A 18 -25.78 -14.62 0.64
N LEU A 19 -26.21 -15.36 -0.39
CA LEU A 19 -27.26 -16.37 -0.29
C LEU A 19 -26.77 -17.61 0.49
N LEU A 20 -25.64 -18.19 0.11
CA LEU A 20 -25.09 -19.40 0.74
C LEU A 20 -24.68 -19.17 2.20
N CYS A 21 -24.14 -18.00 2.51
CA CYS A 21 -23.68 -17.64 3.86
C CYS A 21 -24.73 -16.86 4.66
N ARG A 22 -26.00 -16.77 4.21
CA ARG A 22 -27.03 -15.95 4.85
C ARG A 22 -27.22 -16.28 6.35
N LYS A 23 -27.11 -17.56 6.72
CA LYS A 23 -27.27 -18.03 8.11
C LYS A 23 -25.93 -18.25 8.83
N HIS A 24 -24.81 -18.09 8.18
CA HIS A 24 -23.47 -18.45 8.68
C HIS A 24 -22.50 -17.28 8.57
N GLU A 25 -22.56 -16.35 9.53
CA GLU A 25 -21.70 -15.15 9.55
C GLU A 25 -20.20 -15.48 9.49
N ASN A 26 -19.77 -16.49 10.25
CA ASN A 26 -18.38 -16.93 10.24
C ASN A 26 -17.92 -17.44 8.87
N CYS A 27 -18.79 -18.17 8.15
CA CYS A 27 -18.50 -18.61 6.78
C CYS A 27 -18.30 -17.43 5.84
N ARG A 28 -19.23 -16.45 5.87
CA ARG A 28 -19.14 -15.23 5.09
C ARG A 28 -17.86 -14.46 5.39
N HIS A 29 -17.51 -14.31 6.66
CA HIS A 29 -16.30 -13.60 7.06
C HIS A 29 -15.03 -14.30 6.62
N ASN A 30 -14.98 -15.63 6.66
CA ASN A 30 -13.83 -16.39 6.14
C ASN A 30 -13.69 -16.29 4.62
N ILE A 31 -14.82 -16.31 3.89
CA ILE A 31 -14.80 -16.08 2.43
C ILE A 31 -14.32 -14.66 2.13
N LEU A 32 -14.79 -13.63 2.85
CA LEU A 32 -14.31 -12.26 2.68
C LEU A 32 -12.81 -12.16 2.91
N LYS A 33 -12.28 -12.78 3.95
CA LYS A 33 -10.82 -12.82 4.19
C LYS A 33 -10.09 -13.47 3.01
N ALA A 34 -10.58 -14.62 2.53
CA ALA A 34 -9.98 -15.32 1.40
C ALA A 34 -9.99 -14.45 0.12
N LEU A 35 -11.14 -13.84 -0.21
CA LEU A 35 -11.27 -12.94 -1.36
C LEU A 35 -10.32 -11.72 -1.23
N THR A 36 -10.17 -11.17 -0.02
CA THR A 36 -9.26 -10.04 0.22
C THR A 36 -7.80 -10.44 0.07
N VAL A 37 -7.41 -11.63 0.55
CA VAL A 37 -6.06 -12.15 0.34
C VAL A 37 -5.80 -12.38 -1.15
N ILE A 38 -6.77 -12.95 -1.87
CA ILE A 38 -6.65 -13.14 -3.33
C ILE A 38 -6.52 -11.78 -4.02
N PHE A 39 -7.34 -10.78 -3.67
CA PHE A 39 -7.27 -9.42 -4.20
C PHE A 39 -5.88 -8.79 -4.00
N CYS A 40 -5.35 -8.86 -2.77
CA CYS A 40 -4.01 -8.35 -2.47
C CYS A 40 -2.92 -9.11 -3.22
N THR A 41 -3.05 -10.44 -3.35
CA THR A 41 -2.09 -11.27 -4.08
C THR A 41 -2.12 -10.95 -5.58
N VAL A 42 -3.31 -10.82 -6.15
CA VAL A 42 -3.49 -10.44 -7.56
C VAL A 42 -2.89 -9.05 -7.81
N GLY A 43 -3.19 -8.07 -6.95
CA GLY A 43 -2.60 -6.74 -7.04
C GLY A 43 -1.08 -6.72 -6.88
N PHE A 44 -0.55 -7.50 -5.94
CA PHE A 44 0.88 -7.66 -5.75
C PHE A 44 1.55 -8.26 -7.00
N VAL A 45 1.00 -9.36 -7.55
CA VAL A 45 1.51 -9.98 -8.76
C VAL A 45 1.42 -9.02 -9.95
N ARG A 46 0.35 -8.19 -10.03
CA ARG A 46 0.21 -7.18 -11.07
C ARG A 46 1.33 -6.13 -11.04
N PHE A 47 1.85 -5.77 -9.88
CA PHE A 47 3.02 -4.88 -9.81
C PHE A 47 4.22 -5.48 -10.54
N PHE A 48 4.44 -6.78 -10.45
CA PHE A 48 5.51 -7.45 -11.19
C PHE A 48 5.22 -7.62 -12.68
N LEU A 49 3.94 -7.64 -13.06
CA LEU A 49 3.52 -7.82 -14.46
C LEU A 49 3.31 -6.49 -15.19
N SER A 50 3.41 -5.36 -14.50
CA SER A 50 3.23 -4.03 -15.06
C SER A 50 4.58 -3.36 -15.22
N ASP A 51 4.85 -2.86 -16.41
CA ASP A 51 6.01 -2.04 -16.71
C ASP A 51 5.62 -0.61 -17.14
N SER A 52 4.40 -0.21 -16.81
CA SER A 52 3.91 1.15 -17.09
C SER A 52 4.80 2.24 -16.50
N ILE A 53 5.44 1.99 -15.36
CA ILE A 53 6.43 2.91 -14.79
C ILE A 53 7.75 2.83 -15.56
N THR A 54 8.17 1.66 -16.03
CA THR A 54 9.36 1.57 -16.89
C THR A 54 9.18 2.44 -18.12
N TYR A 55 7.99 2.45 -18.72
CA TYR A 55 7.66 3.38 -19.79
C TYR A 55 7.71 4.85 -19.31
N ILE A 56 7.10 5.17 -18.20
CA ILE A 56 7.12 6.51 -17.60
C ILE A 56 8.55 6.93 -17.29
N ILE A 57 9.40 6.06 -16.75
CA ILE A 57 10.79 6.38 -16.39
C ILE A 57 11.69 6.42 -17.61
N ASN A 58 11.63 5.44 -18.49
CA ASN A 58 12.53 5.35 -19.64
C ASN A 58 12.15 6.30 -20.78
N GLY A 59 10.87 6.63 -20.90
CA GLY A 59 10.38 7.52 -21.95
C GLY A 59 9.96 8.90 -21.48
N GLY A 60 9.78 9.11 -20.19
CA GLY A 60 9.09 10.28 -19.72
C GLY A 60 9.82 11.10 -18.68
N TRP A 61 10.38 10.48 -17.71
CA TRP A 61 10.89 11.19 -16.55
C TRP A 61 12.29 11.74 -16.76
N PHE A 62 13.10 11.07 -17.57
CA PHE A 62 14.47 11.44 -17.86
C PHE A 62 14.65 12.08 -19.22
N GLU A 63 13.71 11.88 -20.16
CA GLU A 63 13.78 12.39 -21.53
C GLU A 63 12.71 13.44 -21.86
N GLY A 64 12.05 14.01 -20.86
CA GLY A 64 11.07 15.09 -21.05
C GLY A 64 9.74 14.65 -21.64
N VAL A 65 9.35 13.38 -21.50
CA VAL A 65 7.98 12.97 -21.79
C VAL A 65 7.03 13.64 -20.81
N ARG A 66 6.11 14.31 -21.37
CA ARG A 66 5.25 15.29 -20.78
C ARG A 66 4.19 14.62 -19.93
N TYR A 67 4.19 14.90 -18.63
CA TYR A 67 3.08 14.63 -17.71
C TYR A 67 1.75 15.24 -18.19
N GLU A 68 1.80 16.17 -19.12
CA GLU A 68 0.66 16.79 -19.79
C GLU A 68 -0.31 15.81 -20.44
N GLN A 69 0.13 14.57 -20.70
CA GLN A 69 -0.72 13.53 -21.28
C GLN A 69 -1.47 12.70 -20.23
N THR A 70 -1.21 12.90 -18.94
CA THR A 70 -1.95 12.20 -17.91
C THR A 70 -3.13 13.06 -17.50
N ASP A 71 -4.30 12.71 -18.02
CA ASP A 71 -5.55 13.34 -17.62
C ASP A 71 -5.71 13.29 -16.09
N PHE A 72 -6.03 14.44 -15.48
CA PHE A 72 -6.25 14.60 -14.06
C PHE A 72 -7.26 13.59 -13.50
N PHE A 73 -8.31 13.28 -14.25
CA PHE A 73 -9.29 12.27 -13.88
C PHE A 73 -8.67 10.89 -13.72
N ASN A 74 -7.81 10.48 -14.64
CA ASN A 74 -7.10 9.21 -14.56
C ASN A 74 -6.15 9.13 -13.35
N VAL A 75 -5.52 10.23 -12.98
CA VAL A 75 -4.68 10.29 -11.78
C VAL A 75 -5.52 10.05 -10.53
N ILE A 76 -6.65 10.75 -10.39
CA ILE A 76 -7.56 10.59 -9.26
C ILE A 76 -8.14 9.17 -9.21
N LEU A 77 -8.55 8.64 -10.36
CA LEU A 77 -9.08 7.29 -10.45
C LEU A 77 -8.09 6.24 -9.95
N ARG A 78 -6.83 6.35 -10.36
CA ARG A 78 -5.76 5.45 -9.91
C ARG A 78 -5.46 5.62 -8.44
N TRP A 79 -5.44 6.84 -7.96
CA TRP A 79 -5.19 7.15 -6.55
C TRP A 79 -6.27 6.51 -5.66
N GLY A 80 -7.54 6.75 -6.00
CA GLY A 80 -8.66 6.12 -5.29
C GLY A 80 -8.61 4.60 -5.35
N TYR A 81 -8.31 4.03 -6.52
CA TYR A 81 -8.18 2.58 -6.67
C TYR A 81 -7.01 1.99 -5.88
N TYR A 82 -5.84 2.62 -5.93
CA TYR A 82 -4.66 2.18 -5.18
C TYR A 82 -4.91 2.12 -3.66
N THR A 83 -5.71 3.05 -3.17
CA THR A 83 -6.11 3.10 -1.76
C THR A 83 -6.85 1.85 -1.30
N ASN A 84 -7.53 1.14 -2.21
CA ASN A 84 -8.31 -0.05 -1.91
C ASN A 84 -7.48 -1.19 -1.29
N TYR A 85 -6.22 -1.34 -1.65
CA TYR A 85 -5.39 -2.42 -1.08
C TYR A 85 -5.31 -2.34 0.45
N ALA A 86 -5.04 -1.17 0.99
CA ALA A 86 -4.94 -1.00 2.43
C ALA A 86 -6.33 -0.88 3.09
N VAL A 87 -7.27 -0.16 2.48
CA VAL A 87 -8.60 0.08 3.05
C VAL A 87 -9.43 -1.20 3.11
N LEU A 88 -9.57 -1.94 2.00
CA LEU A 88 -10.36 -3.17 1.99
C LEU A 88 -9.76 -4.23 2.92
N THR A 89 -8.44 -4.36 2.93
CA THR A 89 -7.77 -5.30 3.83
C THR A 89 -8.03 -4.94 5.29
N THR A 90 -7.83 -3.67 5.66
CA THR A 90 -8.10 -3.22 7.04
C THR A 90 -9.57 -3.39 7.40
N ALA A 91 -10.50 -3.06 6.50
CA ALA A 91 -11.94 -3.21 6.72
C ALA A 91 -12.38 -4.65 6.97
N VAL A 92 -11.79 -5.60 6.24
CA VAL A 92 -12.14 -7.04 6.35
C VAL A 92 -11.48 -7.70 7.56
N PHE A 93 -10.20 -7.38 7.83
CA PHE A 93 -9.45 -8.02 8.92
C PHE A 93 -9.66 -7.36 10.28
N THR A 94 -10.34 -6.20 10.32
CA THR A 94 -10.70 -5.51 11.56
C THR A 94 -12.20 -5.20 11.60
N LYS A 95 -12.71 -4.91 12.81
CA LYS A 95 -14.10 -4.45 12.97
C LYS A 95 -14.23 -2.93 12.99
N ASN A 96 -13.19 -2.21 12.56
CA ASN A 96 -13.15 -0.76 12.60
C ASN A 96 -14.20 -0.16 11.64
N ARG A 97 -15.14 0.58 12.21
CA ARG A 97 -16.28 1.15 11.50
C ARG A 97 -15.88 2.18 10.44
N PHE A 98 -14.84 2.96 10.69
CA PHE A 98 -14.33 3.94 9.72
C PHE A 98 -13.87 3.24 8.41
N PHE A 99 -13.02 2.21 8.51
CA PHE A 99 -12.53 1.49 7.32
C PHE A 99 -13.66 0.73 6.61
N ARG A 100 -14.60 0.18 7.35
CA ARG A 100 -15.78 -0.48 6.75
C ARG A 100 -16.66 0.51 6.00
N ASN A 101 -16.93 1.70 6.57
CA ASN A 101 -17.65 2.75 5.89
C ASN A 101 -16.88 3.22 4.65
N MET A 102 -15.56 3.39 4.75
CA MET A 102 -14.73 3.76 3.62
C MET A 102 -14.74 2.70 2.52
N ALA A 103 -14.76 1.41 2.87
CA ALA A 103 -14.90 0.33 1.87
C ALA A 103 -16.18 0.47 1.03
N GLY A 104 -17.33 0.81 1.66
CA GLY A 104 -18.59 0.96 0.94
C GLY A 104 -18.77 2.29 0.23
N TYR A 105 -18.42 3.40 0.88
CA TYR A 105 -18.73 4.75 0.38
C TYR A 105 -17.59 5.39 -0.42
N PHE A 106 -16.40 4.82 -0.36
CA PHE A 106 -15.25 5.30 -1.12
C PHE A 106 -14.71 4.21 -2.06
N SER A 107 -14.29 3.05 -1.53
CA SER A 107 -13.63 2.02 -2.32
C SER A 107 -14.53 1.42 -3.39
N LEU A 108 -15.80 1.17 -3.08
CA LEU A 108 -16.76 0.62 -4.05
C LEU A 108 -17.01 1.58 -5.24
N PRO A 109 -17.32 2.88 -5.04
CA PRO A 109 -17.44 3.82 -6.15
C PRO A 109 -16.19 3.90 -7.02
N PHE A 110 -14.99 3.97 -6.44
CA PHE A 110 -13.75 4.02 -7.20
C PHE A 110 -13.49 2.72 -7.98
N SER A 111 -13.83 1.56 -7.42
CA SER A 111 -13.72 0.28 -8.12
C SER A 111 -14.71 0.19 -9.30
N ILE A 112 -15.94 0.67 -9.12
CA ILE A 112 -16.94 0.75 -10.19
C ILE A 112 -16.46 1.70 -11.29
N LEU A 113 -16.01 2.90 -10.94
CA LEU A 113 -15.47 3.85 -11.91
C LEU A 113 -14.28 3.28 -12.67
N SER A 114 -13.36 2.61 -11.99
CA SER A 114 -12.21 1.94 -12.62
C SER A 114 -12.65 0.84 -13.59
N ALA A 115 -13.75 0.14 -13.29
CA ALA A 115 -14.32 -0.87 -14.19
C ALA A 115 -15.06 -0.25 -15.37
N VAL A 116 -15.75 0.89 -15.20
CA VAL A 116 -16.39 1.64 -16.28
C VAL A 116 -15.36 2.18 -17.26
N TYR A 117 -14.27 2.75 -16.75
CA TYR A 117 -13.17 3.30 -17.54
C TYR A 117 -12.02 2.29 -17.72
N TYR A 118 -12.35 1.00 -17.78
CA TYR A 118 -11.38 -0.09 -17.79
C TYR A 118 -10.31 0.05 -18.87
N GLU A 119 -10.68 0.38 -20.10
CA GLU A 119 -9.75 0.48 -21.21
C GLU A 119 -8.80 1.68 -21.05
N ASP A 120 -9.30 2.82 -20.59
CA ASP A 120 -8.48 4.00 -20.30
C ASP A 120 -7.58 3.77 -19.10
N PHE A 121 -8.07 3.09 -18.07
CA PHE A 121 -7.29 2.69 -16.92
C PHE A 121 -6.15 1.75 -17.33
N MET A 122 -6.41 0.81 -18.23
CA MET A 122 -5.41 -0.14 -18.73
C MET A 122 -4.32 0.52 -19.58
N LYS A 123 -4.62 1.53 -20.37
CA LYS A 123 -3.60 2.27 -21.16
C LYS A 123 -2.45 2.79 -20.32
N TYR A 124 -2.72 3.09 -19.07
CA TYR A 124 -1.74 3.67 -18.17
C TYR A 124 -1.14 2.68 -17.16
N PHE A 125 -1.73 1.52 -17.00
CA PHE A 125 -1.27 0.47 -16.07
C PHE A 125 -0.52 -0.66 -16.76
N LEU A 126 -0.69 -0.80 -18.07
CA LEU A 126 0.04 -1.77 -18.87
C LEU A 126 0.88 -1.01 -19.89
N ASP A 127 2.10 -1.48 -20.07
CA ASP A 127 3.01 -0.90 -21.04
C ASP A 127 2.37 -0.86 -22.42
N PRO A 128 2.12 0.33 -22.99
CA PRO A 128 1.59 0.47 -24.35
C PRO A 128 2.60 -0.01 -25.39
N THR A 129 3.89 -0.15 -25.04
CA THR A 129 4.95 -0.57 -25.98
C THR A 129 5.05 -2.09 -26.09
N GLY A 130 4.42 -2.86 -25.19
CA GLY A 130 4.48 -4.32 -25.18
C GLY A 130 5.86 -4.92 -24.92
N LYS A 131 6.83 -4.08 -24.49
CA LYS A 131 8.21 -4.51 -24.19
C LYS A 131 8.39 -5.12 -22.81
N GLY A 132 7.36 -5.07 -21.99
CA GLY A 132 7.38 -5.69 -20.69
C GLY A 132 7.26 -7.21 -20.76
N TYR A 133 7.17 -7.84 -19.61
CA TYR A 133 7.07 -9.29 -19.48
C TYR A 133 6.35 -9.95 -20.65
N HIS A 134 6.89 -11.07 -21.14
CA HIS A 134 6.40 -11.81 -22.31
C HIS A 134 4.98 -12.39 -22.16
N LEU A 135 4.13 -11.75 -21.40
CA LEU A 135 2.72 -12.10 -21.23
C LEU A 135 1.88 -11.43 -22.31
N THR A 136 0.94 -12.19 -22.87
CA THR A 136 0.02 -11.62 -23.86
C THR A 136 -0.81 -10.48 -23.26
N PRO A 137 -1.14 -9.46 -24.05
CA PRO A 137 -2.03 -8.39 -23.60
C PRO A 137 -3.34 -8.94 -23.01
N GLU A 138 -3.91 -9.97 -23.61
CA GLU A 138 -5.15 -10.60 -23.18
C GLU A 138 -5.05 -11.16 -21.76
N PHE A 139 -3.92 -11.80 -21.43
CA PHE A 139 -3.69 -12.30 -20.07
C PHE A 139 -3.64 -11.15 -19.07
N ARG A 140 -2.93 -10.07 -19.37
CA ARG A 140 -2.84 -8.89 -18.51
C ARG A 140 -4.21 -8.22 -18.32
N TYR A 141 -4.99 -8.10 -19.40
CA TYR A 141 -6.36 -7.59 -19.35
C TYR A 141 -7.26 -8.46 -18.49
N ALA A 142 -7.23 -9.77 -18.67
CA ALA A 142 -8.05 -10.70 -17.89
C ALA A 142 -7.66 -10.68 -16.39
N PHE A 143 -6.38 -10.61 -16.10
CA PHE A 143 -5.87 -10.58 -14.74
C PHE A 143 -6.34 -9.32 -13.99
N PHE A 144 -6.28 -8.16 -14.65
CA PHE A 144 -6.77 -6.92 -14.08
C PHE A 144 -8.29 -6.88 -13.96
N ALA A 145 -9.00 -7.48 -14.91
CA ALA A 145 -10.47 -7.61 -14.81
C ALA A 145 -10.87 -8.45 -13.57
N ALA A 146 -10.16 -9.53 -13.29
CA ALA A 146 -10.36 -10.32 -12.08
C ALA A 146 -10.08 -9.52 -10.80
N GLU A 147 -9.02 -8.72 -10.79
CA GLU A 147 -8.69 -7.82 -9.68
C GLU A 147 -9.82 -6.81 -9.42
N LEU A 148 -10.33 -6.16 -10.47
CA LEU A 148 -11.45 -5.22 -10.36
C LEU A 148 -12.73 -5.88 -9.88
N ALA A 149 -13.06 -7.07 -10.38
CA ALA A 149 -14.21 -7.83 -9.90
C ALA A 149 -14.10 -8.08 -8.38
N LEU A 150 -12.94 -8.48 -7.89
CA LEU A 150 -12.69 -8.66 -6.45
C LEU A 150 -12.83 -7.34 -5.67
N ALA A 151 -12.30 -6.24 -6.21
CA ALA A 151 -12.40 -4.92 -5.59
C ALA A 151 -13.85 -4.41 -5.45
N ILE A 152 -14.75 -4.87 -6.35
CA ILE A 152 -16.19 -4.59 -6.28
C ILE A 152 -16.91 -5.57 -5.34
N MET A 153 -16.58 -6.87 -5.41
CA MET A 153 -17.24 -7.90 -4.60
C MET A 153 -17.03 -7.70 -3.09
N ILE A 154 -15.79 -7.42 -2.67
CA ILE A 154 -15.42 -7.32 -1.26
C ILE A 154 -16.30 -6.30 -0.52
N PRO A 155 -16.39 -5.01 -0.95
CA PRO A 155 -17.22 -4.04 -0.25
C PRO A 155 -18.73 -4.36 -0.34
N ILE A 156 -19.21 -4.95 -1.43
CA ILE A 156 -20.63 -5.37 -1.54
C ILE A 156 -20.93 -6.43 -0.48
N ILE A 157 -20.15 -7.50 -0.42
CA ILE A 157 -20.37 -8.60 0.53
C ILE A 157 -20.23 -8.09 1.98
N LEU A 158 -19.27 -7.21 2.23
CA LEU A 158 -19.04 -6.62 3.53
C LEU A 158 -20.24 -5.77 3.98
N HIS A 159 -20.70 -4.84 3.15
CA HIS A 159 -21.77 -3.90 3.50
C HIS A 159 -23.13 -4.56 3.58
N VAL A 160 -23.52 -5.34 2.55
CA VAL A 160 -24.84 -6.01 2.54
C VAL A 160 -24.90 -7.07 3.62
N GLY A 161 -23.80 -7.78 3.86
CA GLY A 161 -23.73 -8.83 4.88
C GLY A 161 -23.81 -8.31 6.31
N ASP A 162 -23.08 -7.25 6.61
CA ASP A 162 -22.96 -6.74 8.00
C ASP A 162 -23.91 -5.57 8.31
N ARG A 163 -24.65 -5.08 7.32
CA ARG A 163 -25.60 -3.95 7.45
C ARG A 163 -24.98 -2.74 8.15
N HIS A 164 -23.74 -2.44 7.90
CA HIS A 164 -23.08 -1.26 8.41
C HIS A 164 -23.58 -0.03 7.66
N VAL A 165 -24.53 0.65 8.23
CA VAL A 165 -25.03 1.91 7.69
C VAL A 165 -24.31 3.04 8.41
N PHE A 166 -23.85 4.02 7.63
CA PHE A 166 -23.29 5.27 8.13
C PHE A 166 -24.34 5.98 9.02
N ASN A 167 -23.98 6.31 10.24
CA ASN A 167 -24.90 7.01 11.14
C ASN A 167 -24.87 8.53 10.86
N PHE A 168 -25.73 8.98 9.98
CA PHE A 168 -25.82 10.40 9.61
C PHE A 168 -26.16 11.35 10.77
N LYS A 169 -26.63 10.83 11.91
CA LYS A 169 -26.94 11.61 13.10
C LYS A 169 -25.73 11.78 14.04
N ASP A 170 -24.66 11.01 13.84
CA ASP A 170 -23.47 11.07 14.69
C ASP A 170 -22.42 12.01 14.08
N ALA A 171 -22.27 13.19 14.67
CA ALA A 171 -21.28 14.18 14.25
C ALA A 171 -19.84 13.63 14.29
N LYS A 172 -19.52 12.70 15.22
CA LYS A 172 -18.18 12.09 15.30
C LYS A 172 -17.88 11.23 14.09
N GLU A 173 -18.86 10.51 13.54
CA GLU A 173 -18.68 9.76 12.28
C GLU A 173 -18.42 10.67 11.10
N TRP A 174 -19.12 11.78 11.01
CA TRP A 174 -18.88 12.78 9.97
C TRP A 174 -17.47 13.35 10.04
N VAL A 175 -17.06 13.79 11.23
CA VAL A 175 -15.71 14.33 11.44
C VAL A 175 -14.66 13.28 11.11
N ALA A 176 -14.82 12.04 11.61
CA ALA A 176 -13.90 10.95 11.31
C ALA A 176 -13.84 10.65 9.81
N TYR A 177 -14.96 10.70 9.10
CA TYR A 177 -15.01 10.43 7.66
C TYR A 177 -14.39 11.58 6.86
N PHE A 178 -14.82 12.83 7.11
CA PHE A 178 -14.33 13.97 6.34
C PHE A 178 -12.85 14.30 6.56
N LEU A 179 -12.31 14.05 7.75
CA LEU A 179 -10.88 14.22 8.01
C LEU A 179 -10.08 12.96 7.69
N GLY A 180 -10.65 11.79 7.95
CA GLY A 180 -9.97 10.52 7.79
C GLY A 180 -9.79 10.10 6.34
N VAL A 181 -10.80 10.32 5.47
CA VAL A 181 -10.68 9.96 4.04
C VAL A 181 -9.56 10.74 3.36
N PRO A 182 -9.47 12.08 3.46
CA PRO A 182 -8.32 12.83 2.92
C PRO A 182 -6.98 12.38 3.53
N ALA A 183 -6.94 12.08 4.83
CA ALA A 183 -5.71 11.60 5.48
C ALA A 183 -5.27 10.24 4.93
N VAL A 184 -6.22 9.30 4.73
CA VAL A 184 -5.95 8.00 4.10
C VAL A 184 -5.46 8.18 2.67
N LEU A 185 -6.10 9.07 1.89
CA LEU A 185 -5.66 9.36 0.53
C LEU A 185 -4.25 9.94 0.50
N LEU A 186 -3.94 10.88 1.38
CA LEU A 186 -2.60 11.48 1.47
C LEU A 186 -1.54 10.43 1.78
N VAL A 187 -1.80 9.54 2.73
CA VAL A 187 -0.88 8.46 3.10
C VAL A 187 -0.75 7.40 2.01
N MET A 188 -1.83 7.15 1.25
CA MET A 188 -1.87 6.23 0.12
C MET A 188 -1.57 6.92 -1.23
N THR A 189 -0.89 8.06 -1.22
CA THR A 189 -0.51 8.74 -2.47
C THR A 189 0.37 7.81 -3.31
N PRO A 190 -0.05 7.50 -4.54
CA PRO A 190 0.76 6.69 -5.44
C PRO A 190 1.94 7.51 -5.94
N VAL A 191 3.11 7.29 -5.34
CA VAL A 191 4.32 8.10 -5.61
C VAL A 191 4.74 8.10 -7.07
N TYR A 192 4.40 7.06 -7.81
CA TYR A 192 4.62 7.00 -9.25
C TYR A 192 3.74 7.99 -10.04
N ALA A 193 2.63 8.44 -9.48
CA ALA A 193 1.76 9.42 -10.09
C ALA A 193 2.02 10.86 -9.58
N THR A 194 2.84 11.02 -8.55
CA THR A 194 3.09 12.32 -7.91
C THR A 194 3.57 13.40 -8.89
N PRO A 195 4.52 13.13 -9.82
CA PRO A 195 4.93 14.14 -10.77
C PRO A 195 3.84 14.55 -11.76
N SER A 196 2.86 13.69 -12.01
CA SER A 196 1.77 14.00 -12.94
C SER A 196 0.85 15.12 -12.43
N PHE A 197 0.76 15.31 -11.11
CA PHE A 197 -0.09 16.34 -10.52
C PHE A 197 0.64 17.41 -9.70
N LEU A 198 1.86 17.14 -9.25
CA LEU A 198 2.68 18.14 -8.57
C LEU A 198 3.70 18.80 -9.50
N GLY A 199 3.89 18.25 -10.70
CA GLY A 199 4.98 18.60 -11.56
C GLY A 199 6.32 18.09 -11.03
N THR A 200 7.37 18.25 -11.80
CA THR A 200 8.75 17.96 -11.38
C THR A 200 9.71 18.97 -12.01
N ASN A 201 10.92 19.03 -11.49
CA ASN A 201 12.00 19.84 -12.02
C ASN A 201 13.24 18.96 -12.26
N ASN A 202 14.23 19.50 -12.92
CA ASN A 202 15.49 18.80 -13.23
C ASN A 202 16.57 19.03 -12.15
N LEU A 203 16.19 19.53 -10.96
CA LEU A 203 17.11 19.79 -9.86
C LEU A 203 17.12 18.64 -8.88
N ALA A 204 18.28 18.21 -8.45
CA ALA A 204 18.39 17.27 -7.32
C ALA A 204 18.25 18.04 -6.00
N PRO A 205 17.39 17.58 -5.06
CA PRO A 205 17.36 18.14 -3.73
C PRO A 205 18.74 18.03 -3.06
N GLN A 206 19.09 19.02 -2.26
CA GLN A 206 20.33 18.97 -1.48
C GLN A 206 20.08 18.50 -0.06
N TRP A 207 21.08 17.88 0.55
CA TRP A 207 21.05 17.53 1.97
C TRP A 207 20.86 18.79 2.82
N PHE A 208 20.04 18.66 3.85
CA PHE A 208 19.69 19.76 4.78
C PHE A 208 19.09 21.01 4.12
N SER A 209 18.69 20.92 2.85
CA SER A 209 17.87 21.96 2.24
C SER A 209 16.51 22.09 2.93
N PRO A 210 15.78 23.21 2.78
CA PRO A 210 14.43 23.36 3.33
C PRO A 210 13.49 22.21 2.97
N TYR A 211 13.57 21.73 1.74
CA TYR A 211 12.81 20.55 1.29
C TYR A 211 13.13 19.31 2.14
N HIS A 212 14.41 19.02 2.33
CA HIS A 212 14.84 17.85 3.10
C HIS A 212 14.48 17.99 4.59
N LEU A 213 14.69 19.17 5.19
CA LEU A 213 14.32 19.41 6.60
C LEU A 213 12.83 19.32 6.84
N ILE A 214 11.99 19.75 5.87
CA ILE A 214 10.53 19.56 5.94
C ILE A 214 10.18 18.07 5.97
N TRP A 215 10.82 17.23 5.15
CA TRP A 215 10.60 15.80 5.16
C TRP A 215 10.99 15.15 6.49
N ILE A 216 12.16 15.51 7.03
CA ILE A 216 12.60 15.02 8.34
C ILE A 216 11.55 15.43 9.41
N GLY A 217 11.22 16.70 9.47
CA GLY A 217 10.24 17.23 10.42
C GLY A 217 8.87 16.57 10.28
N ALA A 218 8.37 16.45 9.05
CA ALA A 218 7.08 15.83 8.76
C ALA A 218 7.04 14.35 9.21
N THR A 219 8.11 13.59 9.02
CA THR A 219 8.19 12.19 9.45
C THR A 219 7.93 12.06 10.96
N PHE A 220 8.60 12.85 11.79
CA PHE A 220 8.42 12.81 13.24
C PHE A 220 7.08 13.40 13.68
N VAL A 221 6.66 14.52 13.09
CA VAL A 221 5.39 15.18 13.42
C VAL A 221 4.21 14.28 13.09
N ILE A 222 4.20 13.60 11.94
CA ILE A 222 3.15 12.65 11.57
C ILE A 222 3.08 11.50 12.57
N ALA A 223 4.21 10.91 12.95
CA ALA A 223 4.23 9.84 13.94
C ALA A 223 3.64 10.30 15.29
N LEU A 224 3.99 11.51 15.76
CA LEU A 224 3.45 12.10 16.98
C LEU A 224 1.95 12.38 16.87
N ILE A 225 1.49 12.96 15.77
CA ILE A 225 0.05 13.22 15.53
C ILE A 225 -0.73 11.91 15.62
N ILE A 226 -0.31 10.86 14.91
CA ILE A 226 -0.97 9.55 14.95
C ILE A 226 -0.98 9.01 16.39
N TYR A 227 0.15 9.07 17.09
CA TYR A 227 0.23 8.62 18.47
C TYR A 227 -0.77 9.36 19.38
N TYR A 228 -0.79 10.71 19.34
CA TYR A 228 -1.66 11.50 20.21
C TYR A 228 -3.15 11.32 19.90
N ILE A 229 -3.52 11.17 18.63
CA ILE A 229 -4.93 10.94 18.24
C ILE A 229 -5.40 9.56 18.73
N PHE A 230 -4.56 8.53 18.61
CA PHE A 230 -5.01 7.14 18.79
C PHE A 230 -4.61 6.51 20.12
N ARG A 231 -3.74 7.10 20.94
CA ARG A 231 -3.23 6.49 22.19
C ARG A 231 -4.31 6.10 23.21
N PHE A 232 -5.41 6.83 23.24
CA PHE A 232 -6.53 6.60 24.18
C PHE A 232 -7.71 5.87 23.54
N GLN A 233 -7.60 5.50 22.28
CA GLN A 233 -8.65 4.76 21.60
C GLN A 233 -8.64 3.29 22.02
N SER A 234 -9.75 2.58 21.74
CA SER A 234 -9.85 1.15 22.00
C SER A 234 -8.74 0.36 21.32
N PHE A 235 -8.43 -0.82 21.83
CA PHE A 235 -7.43 -1.71 21.23
C PHE A 235 -7.76 -2.01 19.76
N GLU A 236 -9.04 -2.22 19.43
CA GLU A 236 -9.47 -2.49 18.05
C GLU A 236 -9.15 -1.33 17.10
N VAL A 237 -9.38 -0.10 17.52
CA VAL A 237 -9.06 1.10 16.71
C VAL A 237 -7.55 1.22 16.54
N ARG A 238 -6.78 1.09 17.64
CA ARG A 238 -5.31 1.16 17.57
C ARG A 238 -4.72 0.07 16.68
N HIS A 239 -5.23 -1.16 16.80
CA HIS A 239 -4.81 -2.28 15.97
C HIS A 239 -5.13 -2.04 14.49
N SER A 240 -6.31 -1.51 14.18
CA SER A 240 -6.71 -1.19 12.81
C SER A 240 -5.81 -0.14 12.17
N VAL A 241 -5.48 0.91 12.91
CA VAL A 241 -4.58 1.98 12.45
C VAL A 241 -3.17 1.42 12.18
N CYS A 242 -2.65 0.62 13.11
CA CYS A 242 -1.33 0.00 12.92
C CYS A 242 -1.31 -0.97 11.72
N LEU A 243 -2.36 -1.81 11.57
CA LEU A 243 -2.48 -2.70 10.41
C LEU A 243 -2.53 -1.90 9.10
N PHE A 244 -3.32 -0.81 9.07
CA PHE A 244 -3.39 0.07 7.91
C PHE A 244 -2.00 0.61 7.53
N PHE A 245 -1.24 1.14 8.47
CA PHE A 245 0.10 1.68 8.18
C PHE A 245 1.11 0.60 7.77
N VAL A 246 1.01 -0.61 8.30
CA VAL A 246 1.82 -1.76 7.83
C VAL A 246 1.48 -2.11 6.37
N LEU A 247 0.21 -2.09 6.01
CA LEU A 247 -0.23 -2.32 4.63
C LEU A 247 0.21 -1.18 3.71
N VAL A 248 0.13 0.08 4.16
CA VAL A 248 0.66 1.23 3.42
C VAL A 248 2.13 1.03 3.11
N LEU A 249 2.95 0.71 4.10
CA LEU A 249 4.37 0.43 3.90
C LEU A 249 4.58 -0.71 2.89
N PHE A 250 3.83 -1.80 3.05
CA PHE A 250 3.97 -2.96 2.17
C PHE A 250 3.63 -2.64 0.72
N PHE A 251 2.47 -2.04 0.47
CA PHE A 251 2.06 -1.71 -0.90
C PHE A 251 2.86 -0.56 -1.49
N HIS A 252 3.24 0.41 -0.67
CA HIS A 252 4.09 1.52 -1.11
C HIS A 252 5.45 1.00 -1.59
N TYR A 253 6.12 0.17 -0.80
CA TYR A 253 7.39 -0.43 -1.20
C TYR A 253 7.23 -1.25 -2.48
N ASN A 254 6.22 -2.12 -2.54
CA ASN A 254 6.02 -3.00 -3.68
C ASN A 254 5.62 -2.26 -4.97
N SER A 255 5.16 -1.01 -4.89
CA SER A 255 4.96 -0.17 -6.08
C SER A 255 6.25 0.08 -6.86
N LEU A 256 7.42 -0.13 -6.25
CA LEU A 256 8.71 -0.09 -6.93
C LEU A 256 8.81 -1.11 -8.08
N TYR A 257 8.12 -2.25 -7.96
CA TYR A 257 8.13 -3.29 -9.00
C TYR A 257 7.37 -2.91 -10.27
N LEU A 258 6.57 -1.84 -10.24
CA LEU A 258 6.05 -1.23 -11.45
C LEU A 258 7.17 -0.70 -12.38
N MET A 259 8.38 -0.48 -11.84
CA MET A 259 9.60 -0.15 -12.62
C MET A 259 10.26 -1.37 -13.28
N GLY A 260 9.64 -2.54 -13.21
CA GLY A 260 10.20 -3.80 -13.65
C GLY A 260 10.97 -4.55 -12.56
N LEU A 261 10.94 -5.87 -12.63
CA LEU A 261 11.63 -6.78 -11.72
C LEU A 261 13.09 -6.93 -12.12
N THR A 262 14.00 -6.53 -11.24
CA THR A 262 15.44 -6.82 -11.38
C THR A 262 15.99 -7.34 -10.06
N LEU A 263 17.10 -8.09 -10.10
CA LEU A 263 17.74 -8.58 -8.87
C LEU A 263 18.11 -7.45 -7.90
N LYS A 264 18.52 -6.29 -8.44
CA LYS A 264 18.85 -5.10 -7.63
C LYS A 264 17.65 -4.48 -6.91
N ARG A 265 16.43 -4.73 -7.39
CA ARG A 265 15.18 -4.23 -6.79
C ARG A 265 14.51 -5.22 -5.86
N LEU A 266 15.03 -6.44 -5.76
CA LEU A 266 14.54 -7.40 -4.78
C LEU A 266 14.76 -6.86 -3.35
N PRO A 267 13.91 -7.22 -2.39
CA PRO A 267 13.91 -6.62 -1.04
C PRO A 267 15.04 -7.16 -0.16
N PHE A 268 16.26 -7.21 -0.70
CA PHE A 268 17.42 -7.74 0.03
C PHE A 268 18.11 -6.70 0.90
N GLN A 269 17.84 -5.41 0.69
CA GLN A 269 18.26 -4.38 1.62
C GLN A 269 17.39 -4.43 2.88
N LEU A 270 17.98 -4.16 4.05
CA LEU A 270 17.26 -4.25 5.33
C LEU A 270 16.03 -3.36 5.38
N CYS A 271 16.12 -2.11 4.91
CA CYS A 271 14.99 -1.19 4.86
C CYS A 271 13.85 -1.72 3.98
N ASN A 272 14.18 -2.31 2.84
CA ASN A 272 13.21 -2.90 1.92
C ASN A 272 12.57 -4.15 2.53
N PHE A 273 13.36 -4.96 3.24
CA PHE A 273 12.87 -6.14 3.94
C PHE A 273 11.94 -5.81 5.11
N ALA A 274 11.99 -4.57 5.62
CA ALA A 274 11.12 -4.10 6.70
C ALA A 274 9.64 -4.25 6.35
N ALA A 275 9.22 -3.92 5.13
CA ALA A 275 7.84 -4.01 4.69
C ALA A 275 7.27 -5.42 4.87
N TYR A 276 8.04 -6.44 4.49
CA TYR A 276 7.67 -7.85 4.63
C TYR A 276 7.74 -8.32 6.08
N THR A 277 8.77 -7.89 6.81
CA THR A 277 8.97 -8.29 8.20
C THR A 277 7.86 -7.77 9.11
N PHE A 278 7.44 -6.52 8.95
CA PHE A 278 6.34 -5.96 9.75
C PHE A 278 5.00 -6.57 9.37
N LEU A 279 4.74 -6.81 8.08
CA LEU A 279 3.52 -7.50 7.67
C LEU A 279 3.48 -8.94 8.22
N ALA A 280 4.58 -9.69 8.11
CA ALA A 280 4.67 -11.03 8.68
C ALA A 280 4.52 -11.01 10.21
N ALA A 281 5.08 -10.01 10.90
CA ALA A 281 4.93 -9.86 12.34
C ALA A 281 3.46 -9.65 12.74
N PHE A 282 2.69 -8.89 11.94
CA PHE A 282 1.25 -8.69 12.17
C PHE A 282 0.45 -9.97 11.90
N ILE A 283 0.66 -10.63 10.77
CA ILE A 283 -0.05 -11.88 10.40
C ILE A 283 0.21 -12.99 11.42
N LEU A 284 1.48 -13.18 11.79
CA LEU A 284 1.91 -14.23 12.72
C LEU A 284 1.81 -13.82 14.19
N LYS A 285 1.38 -12.58 14.48
CA LYS A 285 1.34 -12.00 15.84
C LYS A 285 2.67 -12.17 16.59
N SER A 286 3.78 -12.08 15.85
CA SER A 286 5.11 -12.41 16.34
C SER A 286 5.88 -11.18 16.85
N LYS A 287 5.96 -11.04 18.17
CA LYS A 287 6.81 -10.00 18.79
C LYS A 287 8.29 -10.15 18.43
N LYS A 288 8.75 -11.38 18.17
CA LYS A 288 10.17 -11.65 17.80
C LYS A 288 10.49 -11.03 16.45
N LEU A 289 9.65 -11.29 15.45
CA LEU A 289 9.81 -10.70 14.12
C LEU A 289 9.66 -9.18 14.16
N PHE A 290 8.72 -8.65 14.94
CA PHE A 290 8.55 -7.21 15.08
C PHE A 290 9.80 -6.55 15.70
N HIS A 291 10.32 -7.10 16.80
CA HIS A 291 11.52 -6.56 17.44
C HIS A 291 12.76 -6.68 16.56
N TYR A 292 12.91 -7.80 15.83
CA TYR A 292 13.95 -7.94 14.84
C TYR A 292 13.86 -6.83 13.78
N GLY A 293 12.70 -6.70 13.14
CA GLY A 293 12.48 -5.70 12.10
C GLY A 293 12.72 -4.27 12.60
N PHE A 294 12.30 -3.95 13.83
CA PHE A 294 12.54 -2.63 14.42
C PHE A 294 14.04 -2.35 14.62
N ILE A 295 14.75 -3.24 15.30
CA ILE A 295 16.17 -3.00 15.64
C ILE A 295 17.03 -3.01 14.38
N ALA A 296 16.75 -3.94 13.44
CA ALA A 296 17.48 -4.05 12.18
C ALA A 296 17.37 -2.80 11.31
N ASN A 297 16.19 -2.16 11.34
CA ASN A 297 15.92 -1.08 10.40
C ASN A 297 16.11 0.32 10.97
N ILE A 298 15.97 0.53 12.29
CA ILE A 298 15.94 1.88 12.86
C ILE A 298 17.18 2.70 12.55
N VAL A 299 18.37 2.10 12.70
CA VAL A 299 19.65 2.80 12.48
C VAL A 299 19.83 3.12 10.99
N GLY A 300 19.66 2.12 10.11
CA GLY A 300 19.79 2.31 8.67
C GLY A 300 18.80 3.32 8.12
N THR A 301 17.55 3.27 8.58
CA THR A 301 16.50 4.20 8.17
C THR A 301 16.76 5.63 8.67
N MET A 302 17.25 5.80 9.90
CA MET A 302 17.66 7.11 10.39
C MET A 302 18.78 7.70 9.53
N PHE A 303 19.78 6.90 9.17
CA PHE A 303 20.82 7.32 8.24
C PHE A 303 20.27 7.67 6.87
N ALA A 304 19.40 6.83 6.30
CA ALA A 304 18.81 7.07 5.01
C ALA A 304 17.96 8.37 4.97
N ILE A 305 17.28 8.70 6.08
CA ILE A 305 16.54 9.97 6.18
C ILE A 305 17.49 11.17 6.35
N LEU A 306 18.60 11.02 7.07
CA LEU A 306 19.54 12.12 7.31
C LEU A 306 20.46 12.39 6.12
N VAL A 307 20.83 11.34 5.39
CA VAL A 307 21.76 11.40 4.24
C VAL A 307 21.15 10.63 3.07
N PRO A 308 20.05 11.14 2.50
CA PRO A 308 19.34 10.46 1.43
C PRO A 308 20.11 10.44 0.11
N ASP A 309 19.95 9.37 -0.65
CA ASP A 309 20.40 9.28 -2.03
C ASP A 309 19.36 9.93 -2.95
N PHE A 310 19.47 11.24 -3.11
CA PHE A 310 18.54 12.00 -3.93
C PHE A 310 18.81 11.80 -5.42
N GLY A 311 17.76 11.44 -6.16
CA GLY A 311 17.72 11.53 -7.61
C GLY A 311 17.29 12.91 -8.11
N ILE A 312 17.11 13.03 -9.42
CA ILE A 312 16.66 14.27 -10.07
C ILE A 312 15.16 14.48 -9.84
N GLY A 313 14.76 15.74 -9.63
CA GLY A 313 13.37 16.17 -9.44
C GLY A 313 12.89 16.07 -8.01
N TYR A 314 12.44 17.20 -7.42
CA TYR A 314 11.92 17.26 -6.06
C TYR A 314 10.76 16.30 -5.83
N THR A 315 9.86 16.18 -6.79
CA THR A 315 8.69 15.30 -6.80
C THR A 315 8.90 14.08 -7.69
N GLY A 316 10.14 13.86 -8.15
CA GLY A 316 10.51 12.71 -8.97
C GLY A 316 10.20 11.41 -8.26
N PHE A 317 9.82 10.38 -9.03
CA PHE A 317 9.43 9.08 -8.49
C PHE A 317 10.44 8.54 -7.47
N TRP A 318 11.73 8.55 -7.81
CA TRP A 318 12.78 8.01 -6.95
C TRP A 318 12.83 8.73 -5.60
N ASN A 319 12.85 10.06 -5.59
CA ASN A 319 12.89 10.85 -4.38
C ASN A 319 11.64 10.63 -3.51
N MET A 320 10.46 10.64 -4.14
CA MET A 320 9.20 10.43 -3.42
C MET A 320 9.13 9.01 -2.86
N HIS A 321 9.50 8.00 -3.65
CA HIS A 321 9.53 6.61 -3.19
C HIS A 321 10.50 6.44 -2.01
N PHE A 322 11.72 6.92 -2.17
CA PHE A 322 12.77 6.83 -1.14
C PHE A 322 12.35 7.48 0.18
N LEU A 323 11.86 8.72 0.12
CA LEU A 323 11.48 9.47 1.32
C LEU A 323 10.24 8.87 2.00
N PHE A 324 9.22 8.49 1.22
CA PHE A 324 8.03 7.83 1.77
C PHE A 324 8.36 6.48 2.41
N GLU A 325 9.13 5.64 1.73
CA GLU A 325 9.53 4.33 2.23
C GLU A 325 10.25 4.46 3.57
N HIS A 326 11.32 5.24 3.62
CA HIS A 326 12.13 5.38 4.84
C HIS A 326 11.36 6.06 5.97
N SER A 327 10.50 7.05 5.65
CA SER A 327 9.59 7.63 6.64
C SER A 327 8.64 6.58 7.22
N LEU A 328 8.03 5.73 6.39
CA LEU A 328 7.11 4.69 6.84
C LEU A 328 7.83 3.58 7.63
N VAL A 329 9.04 3.19 7.22
CA VAL A 329 9.87 2.21 7.97
C VAL A 329 10.18 2.71 9.38
N LEU A 330 10.25 4.03 9.60
CA LEU A 330 10.43 4.63 10.93
C LEU A 330 9.09 4.80 11.66
N ILE A 331 8.07 5.34 10.98
CA ILE A 331 6.77 5.64 11.57
C ILE A 331 6.05 4.37 12.03
N VAL A 332 6.00 3.33 11.18
CA VAL A 332 5.24 2.09 11.45
C VAL A 332 5.62 1.43 12.78
N PRO A 333 6.88 1.09 13.03
CA PRO A 333 7.23 0.47 14.31
C PRO A 333 7.08 1.42 15.50
N ALA A 334 7.32 2.73 15.31
CA ALA A 334 7.15 3.73 16.36
C ALA A 334 5.68 3.80 16.82
N ILE A 335 4.72 3.88 15.89
CA ILE A 335 3.29 3.89 16.24
C ILE A 335 2.84 2.54 16.80
N CYS A 336 3.31 1.41 16.27
CA CYS A 336 2.93 0.08 16.75
C CYS A 336 3.35 -0.16 18.20
N MET A 337 4.54 0.29 18.60
CA MET A 337 4.99 0.25 20.01
C MET A 337 4.31 1.33 20.85
N GLY A 338 4.21 2.56 20.35
CA GLY A 338 3.57 3.67 21.05
C GLY A 338 2.11 3.38 21.37
N LEU A 339 1.38 2.82 20.43
CA LEU A 339 -0.02 2.39 20.58
C LEU A 339 -0.20 1.03 21.27
N GLN A 340 0.89 0.43 21.74
CA GLN A 340 0.89 -0.83 22.51
C GLN A 340 0.31 -2.04 21.74
N ILE A 341 0.46 -2.08 20.44
CA ILE A 341 0.09 -3.25 19.63
C ILE A 341 1.19 -4.31 19.73
N PHE A 342 2.45 -3.87 19.74
CA PHE A 342 3.58 -4.71 20.09
C PHE A 342 4.26 -4.22 21.37
N PRO A 343 4.80 -5.14 22.20
CA PRO A 343 5.45 -4.77 23.45
C PRO A 343 6.72 -3.95 23.20
N ARG A 344 7.08 -3.15 24.19
CA ARG A 344 8.35 -2.41 24.18
C ARG A 344 9.55 -3.36 24.09
N LEU A 345 10.67 -2.84 23.58
CA LEU A 345 11.93 -3.57 23.51
C LEU A 345 12.39 -4.02 24.90
N SER A 346 13.01 -5.17 24.96
CA SER A 346 13.60 -5.76 26.16
C SER A 346 15.01 -6.25 25.85
N LYS A 347 15.78 -6.61 26.89
CA LYS A 347 17.11 -7.23 26.68
C LYS A 347 17.04 -8.49 25.78
N ARG A 348 15.95 -9.26 25.86
CA ARG A 348 15.72 -10.42 24.98
C ARG A 348 15.51 -10.02 23.50
N SER A 349 15.07 -8.80 23.24
CA SER A 349 14.91 -8.29 21.86
C SER A 349 16.24 -8.22 21.13
N MET A 350 17.33 -7.95 21.81
CA MET A 350 18.68 -7.97 21.22
C MET A 350 19.07 -9.39 20.77
N GLY A 351 18.71 -10.42 21.54
CA GLY A 351 18.91 -11.80 21.10
C GLY A 351 18.16 -12.14 19.80
N TYR A 352 16.91 -11.69 19.66
CA TYR A 352 16.14 -11.88 18.43
C TYR A 352 16.77 -11.15 17.25
N TYR A 353 17.31 -9.95 17.50
CA TYR A 353 18.03 -9.20 16.47
C TYR A 353 19.28 -9.95 16.01
N PHE A 354 20.16 -10.38 16.92
CA PHE A 354 21.39 -11.08 16.54
C PHE A 354 21.12 -12.35 15.74
N VAL A 355 20.15 -13.16 16.16
CA VAL A 355 19.76 -14.37 15.41
C VAL A 355 19.22 -14.00 14.02
N GLY A 356 18.27 -13.10 13.95
CA GLY A 356 17.68 -12.68 12.67
C GLY A 356 18.69 -12.02 11.73
N PHE A 357 19.59 -11.21 12.28
CA PHE A 357 20.64 -10.54 11.51
C PHE A 357 21.69 -11.52 11.00
N SER A 358 22.06 -12.53 11.79
CA SER A 358 22.95 -13.61 11.33
C SER A 358 22.33 -14.39 10.17
N ILE A 359 21.03 -14.72 10.26
CA ILE A 359 20.30 -15.39 9.16
C ILE A 359 20.29 -14.49 7.93
N TYR A 360 20.01 -13.21 8.09
CA TYR A 360 19.98 -12.24 7.00
C TYR A 360 21.35 -12.12 6.30
N ILE A 361 22.44 -11.95 7.05
CA ILE A 361 23.81 -11.86 6.49
C ILE A 361 24.17 -13.14 5.75
N THR A 362 23.87 -14.32 6.33
CA THR A 362 24.13 -15.61 5.69
C THR A 362 23.37 -15.70 4.35
N PHE A 363 22.11 -15.30 4.33
CA PHE A 363 21.29 -15.26 3.12
C PHE A 363 21.88 -14.32 2.07
N CYS A 364 22.27 -13.10 2.44
CA CYS A 364 22.89 -12.14 1.52
C CYS A 364 24.24 -12.64 0.99
N TYR A 365 25.02 -13.34 1.81
CA TYR A 365 26.29 -13.95 1.39
C TYR A 365 26.06 -15.04 0.33
N ILE A 366 25.08 -15.93 0.56
CA ILE A 366 24.71 -16.99 -0.40
C ILE A 366 24.26 -16.39 -1.73
N LEU A 367 23.39 -15.37 -1.69
CA LEU A 367 22.93 -14.71 -2.91
C LEU A 367 24.07 -14.01 -3.67
N GLY A 368 24.96 -13.33 -2.98
CA GLY A 368 26.12 -12.68 -3.58
C GLY A 368 27.13 -13.65 -4.17
N THR A 369 27.14 -14.92 -3.71
CA THR A 369 27.93 -16.00 -4.32
C THR A 369 27.28 -16.58 -5.57
N ILE A 370 25.97 -16.54 -5.66
CA ILE A 370 25.21 -17.00 -6.85
C ILE A 370 25.26 -15.97 -7.98
N GLU A 371 25.36 -14.68 -7.64
CA GLU A 371 25.39 -13.57 -8.59
C GLU A 371 26.77 -13.36 -9.26
N ARG A 372 27.83 -13.99 -8.72
CA ARG A 372 29.19 -14.00 -9.28
C ARG A 372 29.40 -15.18 -10.23
#